data_5938dec823c41a45dfc1e60087a93126
#
_entry.id   5938dec823c41a45dfc1e60087a93126
#
_cell.length_a   1.000
_cell.length_b   1.000
_cell.length_c   1.000
_cell.angle_alpha   90.00
_cell.angle_beta   90.00
_cell.angle_gamma   90.00
#
_symmetry.space_group_name_H-M   'P 1'
#
loop_
_entity.id
_entity.type
_entity.pdbx_description
1 polymer ?
#
loop_
_entity_poly.entity_id
_entity_poly.type
_entity_poly.pdbx_seq_one_letter_code
_entity_poly.pdbx_strand_id
1 'polypeptide(L)'
;RSVSRGLGDVYKRQDAVFPALHGKNGEDGTIQGLFQLSGIPYVGCDTFSSAVCMDKAVTHTLLSAANVEQAHYLWFYADRFDAAPDTIRNKIKARLDFPVFVKPCNAGSSVGVSRVDRFEDLDEAIRKASREDKKIIVEEGIKGQEVECAVLGNRDAAASIVGEIGASAEFYDYDDKYINGTSQLY
;
A
#
# COMPACT_ATOMS: atom_id res chain seq x y z
N ARG A 1 -22.53 -34.33 29.35
CA ARG A 1 -22.68 -33.95 27.92
C ARG A 1 -21.85 -32.71 27.69
N SER A 2 -20.67 -32.84 27.09
CA SER A 2 -19.92 -31.70 26.57
C SER A 2 -20.66 -31.15 25.36
N VAL A 3 -21.24 -29.98 25.50
CA VAL A 3 -21.77 -29.25 24.36
C VAL A 3 -20.56 -28.78 23.54
N SER A 4 -20.39 -29.33 22.35
CA SER A 4 -19.44 -28.79 21.37
C SER A 4 -19.84 -27.36 21.09
N ARG A 5 -19.08 -26.40 21.59
CA ARG A 5 -19.28 -24.99 21.33
C ARG A 5 -18.76 -24.73 19.92
N GLY A 6 -19.64 -24.45 18.98
CA GLY A 6 -19.26 -24.06 17.64
C GLY A 6 -18.43 -22.77 17.62
N LEU A 7 -17.65 -22.54 16.57
CA LEU A 7 -16.84 -21.31 16.36
C LEU A 7 -17.65 -20.03 16.63
N GLY A 8 -18.95 -20.00 16.32
CA GLY A 8 -19.83 -18.87 16.60
C GLY A 8 -19.94 -18.48 18.08
N ASP A 9 -19.75 -19.41 19.02
CA ASP A 9 -19.78 -19.12 20.46
C ASP A 9 -18.45 -18.50 20.93
N VAL A 10 -17.36 -18.73 20.24
CA VAL A 10 -16.03 -18.10 20.50
C VAL A 10 -16.07 -16.65 20.15
N TYR A 11 -16.61 -16.32 18.97
CA TYR A 11 -16.72 -14.93 18.50
C TYR A 11 -17.65 -14.05 19.36
N LYS A 12 -18.69 -14.62 19.95
CA LYS A 12 -19.62 -13.90 20.85
C LYS A 12 -19.01 -13.49 22.20
N ARG A 13 -17.79 -13.90 22.50
CA ARG A 13 -17.09 -13.65 23.77
C ARG A 13 -15.86 -12.76 23.63
N GLN A 14 -15.63 -12.19 22.44
CA GLN A 14 -14.51 -11.30 22.24
C GLN A 14 -14.90 -9.88 22.63
N ASP A 15 -14.08 -9.24 23.45
CA ASP A 15 -14.26 -7.86 23.89
C ASP A 15 -13.68 -6.87 22.89
N ALA A 16 -12.63 -7.28 22.14
CA ALA A 16 -11.97 -6.48 21.13
C ALA A 16 -11.29 -7.37 20.08
N VAL A 17 -11.04 -6.80 18.90
CA VAL A 17 -10.33 -7.46 17.80
C VAL A 17 -9.00 -6.77 17.53
N PHE A 18 -7.95 -7.56 17.34
CA PHE A 18 -6.67 -7.10 16.82
C PHE A 18 -6.49 -7.71 15.41
N PRO A 19 -6.83 -6.98 14.33
CA PRO A 19 -6.72 -7.52 12.99
C PRO A 19 -5.26 -7.57 12.56
N ALA A 20 -4.76 -8.77 12.27
CA ALA A 20 -3.43 -9.01 11.68
C ALA A 20 -3.60 -9.40 10.21
N LEU A 21 -4.26 -8.53 9.45
CA LEU A 21 -4.59 -8.71 8.05
C LEU A 21 -3.77 -7.74 7.19
N HIS A 22 -3.38 -8.17 6.00
CA HIS A 22 -2.55 -7.37 5.09
C HIS A 22 -3.25 -7.17 3.73
N GLY A 23 -2.98 -6.02 3.11
CA GLY A 23 -3.46 -5.70 1.77
C GLY A 23 -4.96 -5.47 1.67
N LYS A 24 -5.49 -5.82 0.50
CA LYS A 24 -6.89 -5.61 0.15
C LYS A 24 -7.84 -6.33 1.12
N ASN A 25 -8.92 -5.65 1.49
CA ASN A 25 -9.91 -6.02 2.49
C ASN A 25 -9.40 -6.02 3.95
N GLY A 26 -8.11 -6.06 4.19
CA GLY A 26 -7.51 -6.04 5.53
C GLY A 26 -7.10 -4.64 5.99
N GLU A 27 -6.55 -3.83 5.06
CA GLU A 27 -5.97 -2.52 5.37
C GLU A 27 -6.66 -1.36 4.64
N ASP A 28 -7.65 -1.62 3.79
CA ASP A 28 -8.32 -0.66 2.91
C ASP A 28 -9.61 -0.05 3.47
N GLY A 29 -9.91 -0.28 4.74
CA GLY A 29 -11.14 0.19 5.40
C GLY A 29 -12.29 -0.80 5.34
N THR A 30 -12.23 -1.86 4.54
CA THR A 30 -13.34 -2.81 4.34
C THR A 30 -13.65 -3.56 5.63
N ILE A 31 -12.68 -4.22 6.24
CA ILE A 31 -12.87 -4.95 7.51
C ILE A 31 -13.13 -3.98 8.68
N GLN A 32 -12.51 -2.81 8.68
CA GLN A 32 -12.72 -1.77 9.67
C GLN A 32 -14.19 -1.30 9.65
N GLY A 33 -14.77 -1.12 8.46
CA GLY A 33 -16.19 -0.80 8.29
C GLY A 33 -17.10 -1.89 8.87
N LEU A 34 -16.75 -3.16 8.69
CA LEU A 34 -17.49 -4.27 9.28
C LEU A 34 -17.46 -4.21 10.81
N PHE A 35 -16.29 -3.96 11.42
CA PHE A 35 -16.16 -3.83 12.88
C PHE A 35 -16.96 -2.65 13.41
N GLN A 36 -16.91 -1.50 12.73
CA GLN A 36 -17.68 -0.31 13.11
C GLN A 36 -19.19 -0.56 13.04
N LEU A 37 -19.68 -1.19 11.97
CA LEU A 37 -21.10 -1.54 11.83
C LEU A 37 -21.56 -2.54 12.90
N SER A 38 -20.66 -3.47 13.27
CA SER A 38 -20.96 -4.50 14.29
C SER A 38 -20.81 -3.98 15.71
N GLY A 39 -20.30 -2.77 15.91
CA GLY A 39 -20.02 -2.19 17.22
C GLY A 39 -18.89 -2.91 17.98
N ILE A 40 -18.02 -3.63 17.29
CA ILE A 40 -16.91 -4.38 17.89
C ILE A 40 -15.70 -3.45 17.98
N PRO A 41 -15.16 -3.18 19.18
CA PRO A 41 -13.90 -2.48 19.33
C PRO A 41 -12.76 -3.20 18.63
N TYR A 42 -11.87 -2.46 17.99
CA TYR A 42 -10.70 -3.03 17.32
C TYR A 42 -9.49 -2.12 17.42
N VAL A 43 -8.31 -2.71 17.30
CA VAL A 43 -7.03 -2.00 17.25
C VAL A 43 -6.71 -1.67 15.80
N GLY A 44 -6.28 -0.44 15.55
CA GLY A 44 -5.87 0.04 14.21
C GLY A 44 -6.61 1.30 13.78
N CYS A 45 -6.33 1.73 12.57
CA CYS A 45 -6.95 2.90 11.95
C CYS A 45 -8.44 2.67 11.69
N ASP A 46 -9.22 3.75 11.65
CA ASP A 46 -10.62 3.67 11.28
C ASP A 46 -10.83 3.42 9.78
N THR A 47 -12.06 3.21 9.37
CA THR A 47 -12.43 2.94 7.96
C THR A 47 -11.93 4.05 7.03
N PHE A 48 -12.11 5.31 7.43
CA PHE A 48 -11.73 6.44 6.59
C PHE A 48 -10.20 6.54 6.43
N SER A 49 -9.48 6.51 7.54
CA SER A 49 -8.01 6.58 7.53
C SER A 49 -7.39 5.40 6.77
N SER A 50 -7.92 4.19 6.96
CA SER A 50 -7.48 2.99 6.25
C SER A 50 -7.67 3.13 4.73
N ALA A 51 -8.85 3.57 4.28
CA ALA A 51 -9.14 3.74 2.87
C ALA A 51 -8.26 4.82 2.21
N VAL A 52 -8.07 5.94 2.91
CA VAL A 52 -7.23 7.05 2.44
C VAL A 52 -5.77 6.63 2.32
N CYS A 53 -5.22 5.96 3.34
CA CYS A 53 -3.81 5.55 3.35
C CYS A 53 -3.53 4.37 2.40
N MET A 54 -4.53 3.57 2.07
CA MET A 54 -4.37 2.49 1.08
C MET A 54 -4.23 3.04 -0.34
N ASP A 55 -5.00 4.07 -0.71
CA ASP A 55 -4.92 4.69 -2.04
C ASP A 55 -3.71 5.62 -2.13
N LYS A 56 -2.64 5.14 -2.78
CA LYS A 56 -1.37 5.86 -2.90
C LYS A 56 -1.53 7.24 -3.52
N ALA A 57 -2.40 7.41 -4.52
CA ALA A 57 -2.61 8.70 -5.16
C ALA A 57 -3.34 9.70 -4.23
N VAL A 58 -4.25 9.22 -3.39
CA VAL A 58 -4.92 10.05 -2.38
C VAL A 58 -3.93 10.41 -1.27
N THR A 59 -3.15 9.44 -0.78
CA THR A 59 -2.09 9.67 0.21
C THR A 59 -1.11 10.73 -0.26
N HIS A 60 -0.59 10.61 -1.49
CA HIS A 60 0.30 11.62 -2.08
C HIS A 60 -0.35 13.02 -2.17
N THR A 61 -1.64 13.07 -2.52
CA THR A 61 -2.38 14.34 -2.58
C THR A 61 -2.46 15.01 -1.21
N LEU A 62 -2.73 14.23 -0.15
CA LEU A 62 -2.80 14.75 1.21
C LEU A 62 -1.42 15.16 1.75
N LEU A 63 -0.39 14.37 1.48
CA LEU A 63 0.98 14.73 1.85
C LEU A 63 1.44 16.03 1.16
N SER A 64 1.09 16.21 -0.12
CA SER A 64 1.35 17.47 -0.83
C SER A 64 0.63 18.65 -0.18
N ALA A 65 -0.63 18.48 0.22
CA ALA A 65 -1.39 19.54 0.91
C ALA A 65 -0.81 19.86 2.30
N ALA A 66 -0.15 18.90 2.93
CA ALA A 66 0.56 19.06 4.20
C ALA A 66 2.01 19.56 4.05
N ASN A 67 2.48 19.84 2.82
CA ASN A 67 3.85 20.22 2.49
C ASN A 67 4.89 19.19 2.95
N VAL A 68 4.56 17.90 2.92
CA VAL A 68 5.50 16.80 3.17
C VAL A 68 6.21 16.47 1.85
N GLU A 69 7.53 16.45 1.87
CA GLU A 69 8.33 16.04 0.71
C GLU A 69 8.09 14.57 0.39
N GLN A 70 8.01 14.27 -0.90
CA GLN A 70 7.73 12.93 -1.40
C GLN A 70 8.23 12.76 -2.83
N ALA A 71 8.27 11.53 -3.33
CA ALA A 71 8.60 11.24 -4.71
C ALA A 71 7.69 11.99 -5.68
N HIS A 72 8.24 12.46 -6.81
CA HIS A 72 7.41 12.95 -7.90
C HIS A 72 6.59 11.82 -8.47
N TYR A 73 5.34 12.08 -8.79
CA TYR A 73 4.41 11.05 -9.22
C TYR A 73 3.42 11.53 -10.27
N LEU A 74 2.81 10.56 -10.95
CA LEU A 74 1.68 10.75 -11.83
C LEU A 74 0.74 9.56 -11.67
N TRP A 75 -0.56 9.80 -11.57
CA TRP A 75 -1.53 8.73 -11.53
C TRP A 75 -2.59 8.87 -12.62
N PHE A 76 -3.17 7.75 -13.02
CA PHE A 76 -4.23 7.68 -14.03
C PHE A 76 -5.06 6.40 -13.86
N TYR A 77 -6.22 6.36 -14.48
CA TYR A 77 -6.99 5.13 -14.61
C TYR A 77 -6.52 4.31 -15.81
N ALA A 78 -6.51 2.98 -15.68
CA ALA A 78 -6.03 2.05 -16.70
C ALA A 78 -6.76 2.22 -18.05
N ASP A 79 -8.07 2.48 -18.03
CA ASP A 79 -8.87 2.76 -19.24
C ASP A 79 -8.38 4.00 -20.00
N ARG A 80 -7.79 4.97 -19.32
CA ARG A 80 -7.17 6.14 -19.96
C ARG A 80 -5.89 5.79 -20.68
N PHE A 81 -5.12 4.86 -20.13
CA PHE A 81 -3.94 4.33 -20.81
C PHE A 81 -4.35 3.52 -22.04
N ASP A 82 -5.36 2.65 -21.92
CA ASP A 82 -5.85 1.85 -23.05
C ASP A 82 -6.41 2.73 -24.20
N ALA A 83 -7.10 3.81 -23.86
CA ALA A 83 -7.67 4.73 -24.85
C ALA A 83 -6.62 5.62 -25.53
N ALA A 84 -5.55 6.01 -24.83
CA ALA A 84 -4.55 6.97 -25.33
C ALA A 84 -3.15 6.71 -24.73
N PRO A 85 -2.51 5.58 -25.06
CA PRO A 85 -1.25 5.16 -24.45
C PRO A 85 -0.13 6.18 -24.66
N ASP A 86 0.01 6.75 -25.85
CA ASP A 86 1.05 7.74 -26.13
C ASP A 86 0.89 9.02 -25.32
N THR A 87 -0.35 9.41 -25.02
CA THR A 87 -0.60 10.58 -24.17
C THR A 87 -0.09 10.35 -22.75
N ILE A 88 -0.32 9.17 -22.19
CA ILE A 88 0.16 8.81 -20.86
C ILE A 88 1.67 8.65 -20.84
N ARG A 89 2.26 7.94 -21.81
CA ARG A 89 3.71 7.78 -21.96
C ARG A 89 4.43 9.12 -22.01
N ASN A 90 3.94 10.03 -22.86
CA ASN A 90 4.53 11.36 -22.99
C ASN A 90 4.43 12.19 -21.70
N LYS A 91 3.32 12.07 -20.95
CA LYS A 91 3.18 12.72 -19.64
C LYS A 91 4.18 12.18 -18.61
N ILE A 92 4.38 10.87 -18.58
CA ILE A 92 5.36 10.23 -17.70
C ILE A 92 6.76 10.71 -18.06
N LYS A 93 7.15 10.58 -19.34
CA LYS A 93 8.47 11.00 -19.84
C LYS A 93 8.78 12.48 -19.61
N ALA A 94 7.75 13.33 -19.61
CA ALA A 94 7.92 14.78 -19.41
C ALA A 94 8.04 15.18 -17.92
N ARG A 95 7.72 14.30 -16.99
CA ARG A 95 7.60 14.65 -15.55
C ARG A 95 8.46 13.80 -14.63
N LEU A 96 8.85 12.61 -15.06
CA LEU A 96 9.56 11.66 -14.22
C LEU A 96 10.82 11.18 -14.91
N ASP A 97 11.91 11.12 -14.15
CA ASP A 97 13.17 10.53 -14.57
C ASP A 97 13.20 9.04 -14.23
N PHE A 98 13.82 8.22 -15.09
CA PHE A 98 13.98 6.79 -14.85
C PHE A 98 15.20 6.52 -13.94
N PRO A 99 15.16 5.50 -13.09
CA PRO A 99 14.10 4.49 -12.98
C PRO A 99 12.82 5.04 -12.34
N VAL A 100 11.67 4.47 -12.74
CA VAL A 100 10.37 4.74 -12.11
C VAL A 100 9.78 3.47 -11.52
N PHE A 101 8.88 3.62 -10.55
CA PHE A 101 8.07 2.54 -10.00
C PHE A 101 6.63 2.66 -10.46
N VAL A 102 6.14 1.62 -11.13
CA VAL A 102 4.73 1.51 -11.53
C VAL A 102 4.00 0.64 -10.51
N LYS A 103 2.92 1.16 -9.93
CA LYS A 103 2.22 0.50 -8.81
C LYS A 103 0.71 0.60 -9.00
N PRO A 104 -0.07 -0.41 -8.59
CA PRO A 104 -1.50 -0.25 -8.34
C PRO A 104 -1.71 0.68 -7.14
N CYS A 105 -2.71 1.57 -7.19
CA CYS A 105 -2.95 2.51 -6.09
C CYS A 105 -3.45 1.79 -4.83
N ASN A 106 -4.37 0.82 -4.98
CA ASN A 106 -5.04 0.14 -3.86
C ASN A 106 -4.59 -1.32 -3.71
N ALA A 107 -3.29 -1.54 -3.59
CA ALA A 107 -2.72 -2.84 -3.28
C ALA A 107 -1.59 -2.70 -2.25
N GLY A 108 -1.43 -3.71 -1.42
CA GLY A 108 -0.37 -3.82 -0.42
C GLY A 108 0.71 -4.81 -0.81
N SER A 109 1.70 -4.98 0.06
CA SER A 109 2.71 -6.04 0.00
C SER A 109 3.45 -6.16 -1.34
N SER A 110 3.68 -5.05 -2.01
CA SER A 110 4.36 -4.97 -3.32
C SER A 110 3.69 -5.75 -4.47
N VAL A 111 2.45 -6.22 -4.29
CA VAL A 111 1.70 -6.91 -5.34
C VAL A 111 1.46 -5.97 -6.53
N GLY A 112 1.81 -6.43 -7.74
CA GLY A 112 1.65 -5.65 -8.97
C GLY A 112 2.64 -4.50 -9.14
N VAL A 113 3.60 -4.31 -8.24
CA VAL A 113 4.64 -3.29 -8.35
C VAL A 113 5.71 -3.74 -9.33
N SER A 114 6.24 -2.79 -10.09
CA SER A 114 7.38 -2.99 -10.99
C SER A 114 8.31 -1.79 -10.96
N ARG A 115 9.61 -2.04 -10.84
CA ARG A 115 10.66 -1.08 -11.16
C ARG A 115 10.87 -1.10 -12.67
N VAL A 116 10.95 0.07 -13.27
CA VAL A 116 11.13 0.26 -14.71
C VAL A 116 12.34 1.13 -14.92
N ASP A 117 13.40 0.56 -15.45
CA ASP A 117 14.68 1.25 -15.70
C ASP A 117 14.71 1.89 -17.09
N ARG A 118 13.93 1.39 -18.04
CA ARG A 118 13.88 1.85 -19.42
C ARG A 118 12.46 2.14 -19.87
N PHE A 119 12.32 3.18 -20.66
CA PHE A 119 11.02 3.63 -21.16
C PHE A 119 10.24 2.54 -21.93
N GLU A 120 10.96 1.65 -22.63
CA GLU A 120 10.39 0.58 -23.44
C GLU A 120 9.62 -0.45 -22.60
N ASP A 121 9.99 -0.63 -21.33
CA ASP A 121 9.40 -1.61 -20.43
C ASP A 121 8.16 -1.06 -19.68
N LEU A 122 7.84 0.22 -19.87
CA LEU A 122 6.78 0.93 -19.15
C LEU A 122 5.38 0.33 -19.35
N ASP A 123 5.06 -0.05 -20.58
CA ASP A 123 3.74 -0.59 -20.93
C ASP A 123 3.45 -1.92 -20.25
N GLU A 124 4.44 -2.78 -20.18
CA GLU A 124 4.30 -4.08 -19.50
C GLU A 124 4.06 -3.87 -18.01
N ALA A 125 4.80 -2.96 -17.39
CA ALA A 125 4.63 -2.60 -15.98
C ALA A 125 3.23 -2.03 -15.71
N ILE A 126 2.74 -1.13 -16.57
CA ILE A 126 1.38 -0.58 -16.44
C ILE A 126 0.33 -1.68 -16.55
N ARG A 127 0.45 -2.59 -17.52
CA ARG A 127 -0.47 -3.71 -17.68
C ARG A 127 -0.43 -4.69 -16.51
N LYS A 128 0.74 -4.91 -15.91
CA LYS A 128 0.88 -5.72 -14.70
C LYS A 128 0.12 -5.08 -13.54
N ALA A 129 0.35 -3.79 -13.28
CA ALA A 129 -0.31 -3.06 -12.20
C ALA A 129 -1.85 -2.99 -12.43
N SER A 130 -2.32 -2.86 -13.68
CA SER A 130 -3.74 -2.76 -14.01
C SER A 130 -4.54 -4.05 -13.80
N ARG A 131 -3.88 -5.19 -13.61
CA ARG A 131 -4.55 -6.45 -13.21
C ARG A 131 -4.99 -6.41 -11.75
N GLU A 132 -4.29 -5.62 -10.93
CA GLU A 132 -4.53 -5.54 -9.48
C GLU A 132 -5.48 -4.40 -9.12
N ASP A 133 -5.36 -3.26 -9.83
CA ASP A 133 -6.20 -2.08 -9.59
C ASP A 133 -6.44 -1.32 -10.90
N LYS A 134 -7.61 -0.71 -11.00
CA LYS A 134 -7.97 0.21 -12.10
C LYS A 134 -7.22 1.53 -12.05
N LYS A 135 -6.72 1.92 -10.88
CA LYS A 135 -6.01 3.17 -10.64
C LYS A 135 -4.53 2.88 -10.46
N ILE A 136 -3.73 3.46 -11.34
CA ILE A 136 -2.28 3.22 -11.42
C ILE A 136 -1.54 4.49 -11.04
N ILE A 137 -0.46 4.34 -10.27
CA ILE A 137 0.47 5.41 -9.98
C ILE A 137 1.86 5.04 -10.52
N VAL A 138 2.55 6.04 -11.04
CA VAL A 138 3.95 5.97 -11.44
C VAL A 138 4.72 6.99 -10.63
N GLU A 139 5.75 6.55 -9.95
CA GLU A 139 6.58 7.35 -9.05
C GLU A 139 8.04 7.30 -9.51
N GLU A 140 8.78 8.38 -9.29
CA GLU A 140 10.23 8.37 -9.49
C GLU A 140 10.93 7.41 -8.53
N GLY A 141 12.03 6.82 -8.96
CA GLY A 141 12.87 5.97 -8.14
C GLY A 141 13.83 6.79 -7.29
N ILE A 142 13.61 6.82 -5.98
CA ILE A 142 14.50 7.49 -5.02
C ILE A 142 15.55 6.49 -4.53
N LYS A 143 16.82 6.89 -4.53
CA LYS A 143 17.88 6.17 -3.83
C LYS A 143 17.97 6.65 -2.39
N GLY A 144 17.87 5.74 -1.43
CA GLY A 144 17.95 6.06 -0.01
C GLY A 144 17.89 4.83 0.85
N GLN A 145 17.97 5.01 2.17
CA GLN A 145 17.69 3.96 3.13
C GLN A 145 16.19 3.69 3.17
N GLU A 146 15.81 2.42 3.16
CA GLU A 146 14.44 2.02 3.41
C GLU A 146 14.22 1.93 4.92
N VAL A 147 13.26 2.71 5.40
CA VAL A 147 13.01 2.83 6.84
C VAL A 147 11.52 2.70 7.12
N GLU A 148 11.20 2.25 8.33
CA GLU A 148 9.83 2.20 8.82
C GLU A 148 9.71 2.84 10.19
N CYS A 149 8.52 3.31 10.54
CA CYS A 149 8.20 3.89 11.83
C CYS A 149 6.79 3.47 12.23
N ALA A 150 6.66 2.91 13.42
CA ALA A 150 5.35 2.61 14.00
C ALA A 150 4.74 3.85 14.65
N VAL A 151 3.42 3.98 14.54
CA VAL A 151 2.69 5.08 15.19
C VAL A 151 1.59 4.48 16.07
N LEU A 152 1.54 4.89 17.34
CA LEU A 152 0.55 4.45 18.31
C LEU A 152 -0.17 5.65 18.91
N GLY A 153 -1.48 5.57 19.01
CA GLY A 153 -2.33 6.59 19.62
C GLY A 153 -3.46 7.03 18.71
N ASN A 154 -4.35 7.85 19.28
CA ASN A 154 -5.48 8.45 18.56
C ASN A 154 -5.23 9.94 18.35
N ARG A 155 -5.59 10.78 19.37
CA ARG A 155 -5.39 12.23 19.31
C ARG A 155 -3.94 12.62 19.55
N ASP A 156 -3.32 11.98 20.54
CA ASP A 156 -1.93 12.20 20.93
C ASP A 156 -1.10 11.02 20.43
N ALA A 157 -0.94 10.94 19.09
CA ALA A 157 -0.19 9.89 18.46
C ALA A 157 1.32 10.04 18.74
N ALA A 158 1.98 8.94 19.10
CA ALA A 158 3.42 8.86 19.32
C ALA A 158 4.08 7.98 18.25
N ALA A 159 5.15 8.46 17.66
CA ALA A 159 5.97 7.71 16.74
C ALA A 159 7.07 6.93 17.50
N SER A 160 7.38 5.73 17.01
CA SER A 160 8.54 4.97 17.49
C SER A 160 9.85 5.61 17.02
N ILE A 161 10.97 5.07 17.48
CA ILE A 161 12.23 5.23 16.77
C ILE A 161 12.10 4.62 15.37
N VAL A 162 12.90 5.12 14.44
CA VAL A 162 12.95 4.64 13.07
C VAL A 162 13.71 3.31 13.04
N GLY A 163 13.15 2.29 12.39
CA GLY A 163 13.80 1.03 12.07
C GLY A 163 14.30 1.05 10.62
N GLU A 164 15.49 0.50 10.36
CA GLU A 164 16.03 0.31 9.03
C GLU A 164 15.70 -1.08 8.51
N ILE A 165 15.26 -1.15 7.24
CA ILE A 165 15.01 -2.41 6.54
C ILE A 165 16.22 -2.72 5.67
N GLY A 166 17.02 -3.71 6.06
CA GLY A 166 18.08 -4.25 5.23
C GLY A 166 17.51 -5.16 4.16
N ALA A 167 17.26 -4.62 2.97
CA ALA A 167 16.82 -5.43 1.84
C ALA A 167 17.95 -6.32 1.32
N SER A 168 17.64 -7.57 1.01
CA SER A 168 18.60 -8.54 0.42
C SER A 168 18.85 -8.28 -1.07
N ALA A 169 17.97 -7.48 -1.71
CA ALA A 169 18.02 -7.08 -3.11
C ALA A 169 17.94 -5.55 -3.24
N GLU A 170 18.20 -5.03 -4.44
CA GLU A 170 18.08 -3.58 -4.73
C GLU A 170 16.65 -3.02 -4.51
N PHE A 171 15.66 -3.89 -4.34
CA PHE A 171 14.28 -3.53 -4.08
C PHE A 171 13.60 -4.57 -3.17
N TYR A 172 12.96 -4.11 -2.10
CA TYR A 172 12.23 -4.93 -1.14
C TYR A 172 10.87 -5.34 -1.71
N ASP A 173 10.86 -6.37 -2.54
CA ASP A 173 9.68 -6.87 -3.26
C ASP A 173 8.87 -7.91 -2.46
N TYR A 174 7.83 -8.47 -3.11
CA TYR A 174 6.98 -9.49 -2.50
C TYR A 174 7.74 -10.77 -2.16
N ASP A 175 8.66 -11.18 -3.04
CA ASP A 175 9.40 -12.42 -2.85
C ASP A 175 10.38 -12.29 -1.68
N ASP A 176 10.99 -11.11 -1.52
CA ASP A 176 11.88 -10.80 -0.39
C ASP A 176 11.10 -10.76 0.93
N LYS A 177 9.85 -10.21 0.90
CA LYS A 177 8.98 -10.12 2.09
C LYS A 177 8.45 -11.44 2.59
N TYR A 178 8.05 -12.35 1.70
CA TYR A 178 7.23 -13.51 2.04
C TYR A 178 7.78 -14.87 1.61
N ILE A 179 8.70 -14.90 0.65
CA ILE A 179 9.24 -16.15 0.10
C ILE A 179 10.67 -16.40 0.57
N ASN A 180 11.54 -15.42 0.36
CA ASN A 180 12.98 -15.60 0.65
C ASN A 180 13.33 -15.38 2.12
N GLY A 181 12.62 -14.45 2.81
CA GLY A 181 12.82 -14.17 4.24
C GLY A 181 14.26 -13.76 4.60
N THR A 182 14.97 -13.13 3.67
CA THR A 182 16.38 -12.78 3.80
C THR A 182 16.63 -11.37 4.30
N SER A 183 15.58 -10.56 4.39
CA SER A 183 15.63 -9.19 4.91
C SER A 183 15.89 -9.16 6.40
N GLN A 184 16.67 -8.20 6.86
CA GLN A 184 17.00 -7.98 8.28
C GLN A 184 16.48 -6.62 8.73
N LEU A 185 15.96 -6.56 9.96
CA LEU A 185 15.57 -5.33 10.64
C LEU A 185 16.73 -4.90 11.58
N TYR A 186 17.08 -3.63 11.54
CA TYR A 186 18.11 -3.01 12.37
C TYR A 186 17.56 -1.86 13.20
#